data_d8631589b8ab687745e05b444c7d9060
#
_entry.id   d8631589b8ab687745e05b444c7d9060
#
_cell.length_a   1.000
_cell.length_b   1.000
_cell.length_c   1.000
_cell.angle_alpha   90.00
_cell.angle_beta   90.00
_cell.angle_gamma   90.00
#
_symmetry.space_group_name_H-M   'P 1'
#
loop_
_entity.id
_entity.type
_entity.pdbx_description
1 polymer ?
#
loop_
_entity_poly.entity_id
_entity_poly.type
_entity_poly.pdbx_seq_one_letter_code
_entity_poly.pdbx_strand_id
1 'polypeptide(L)'
;SRQPLGIMIARGDLAVEAGYRRLRELQEEIMWVCEAAHIPVIWATQVLENLVKTGLPSRAEITDAAMGERAECVMLNKGPYIVEAVTVLTNILQRMEQHQYKKTSQLRALHIAEHVFEEL
;
A
#
# COMPACT_ATOMS: atom_id res chain seq x y z
N SER A 1 -10.67 -25.37 6.53
CA SER A 1 -10.29 -25.63 5.15
C SER A 1 -9.02 -24.85 4.80
N ARG A 2 -8.17 -25.50 4.03
CA ARG A 2 -6.88 -24.94 3.68
C ARG A 2 -6.82 -24.47 2.22
N GLN A 3 -7.91 -24.00 1.68
CA GLN A 3 -7.90 -23.47 0.34
C GLN A 3 -7.17 -22.12 0.32
N PRO A 4 -6.33 -21.86 -0.67
CA PRO A 4 -5.69 -20.55 -0.79
C PRO A 4 -6.76 -19.48 -0.99
N LEU A 5 -6.66 -18.40 -0.19
CA LEU A 5 -7.59 -17.28 -0.23
C LEU A 5 -6.78 -16.00 -0.31
N GLY A 6 -7.17 -15.14 -1.22
CA GLY A 6 -6.65 -13.79 -1.33
C GLY A 6 -7.78 -12.81 -1.45
N ILE A 7 -7.56 -11.57 -1.07
CA ILE A 7 -8.56 -10.50 -1.15
C ILE A 7 -8.01 -9.40 -2.05
N MET A 8 -8.85 -8.98 -3.01
CA MET A 8 -8.56 -7.82 -3.86
C MET A 8 -9.36 -6.63 -3.34
N ILE A 9 -8.67 -5.53 -3.06
CA ILE A 9 -9.33 -4.29 -2.71
C ILE A 9 -9.68 -3.56 -3.98
N ALA A 10 -10.95 -3.67 -4.40
CA ALA A 10 -11.48 -2.99 -5.59
C ALA A 10 -11.92 -1.58 -5.20
N ARG A 11 -10.98 -0.65 -5.20
CA ARG A 11 -11.18 0.70 -4.66
C ARG A 11 -12.23 1.51 -5.40
N GLY A 12 -12.35 1.32 -6.71
CA GLY A 12 -13.42 1.96 -7.49
C GLY A 12 -14.80 1.56 -7.01
N ASP A 13 -15.04 0.26 -6.85
CA ASP A 13 -16.32 -0.25 -6.38
C ASP A 13 -16.59 0.15 -4.93
N LEU A 14 -15.58 0.12 -4.07
CA LEU A 14 -15.71 0.57 -2.68
C LEU A 14 -16.11 2.04 -2.59
N ALA A 15 -15.53 2.89 -3.44
CA ALA A 15 -15.87 4.31 -3.46
C ALA A 15 -17.32 4.55 -3.86
N VAL A 16 -17.83 3.77 -4.81
CA VAL A 16 -19.22 3.87 -5.26
C VAL A 16 -20.19 3.43 -4.17
N GLU A 17 -19.92 2.31 -3.50
CA GLU A 17 -20.81 1.74 -2.50
C GLU A 17 -20.78 2.45 -1.15
N ALA A 18 -19.56 2.78 -0.68
CA ALA A 18 -19.37 3.34 0.66
C ALA A 18 -19.23 4.85 0.68
N GLY A 19 -18.99 5.47 -0.48
CA GLY A 19 -18.68 6.89 -0.58
C GLY A 19 -17.22 7.18 -0.28
N TYR A 20 -16.73 8.30 -0.81
CA TYR A 20 -15.32 8.67 -0.72
C TYR A 20 -14.86 8.93 0.72
N ARG A 21 -15.76 9.38 1.58
CA ARG A 21 -15.41 9.70 2.98
C ARG A 21 -15.00 8.46 3.79
N ARG A 22 -15.66 7.33 3.51
CA ARG A 22 -15.40 6.09 4.23
C ARG A 22 -14.41 5.17 3.54
N LEU A 23 -14.07 5.48 2.29
CA LEU A 23 -13.17 4.63 1.49
C LEU A 23 -11.85 4.36 2.21
N ARG A 24 -11.22 5.40 2.73
CA ARG A 24 -9.93 5.30 3.40
C ARG A 24 -10.01 4.42 4.66
N GLU A 25 -11.05 4.62 5.45
CA GLU A 25 -11.26 3.84 6.67
C GLU A 25 -11.45 2.36 6.37
N LEU A 26 -12.28 2.07 5.35
CA LEU A 26 -12.53 0.69 4.93
C LEU A 26 -11.27 0.01 4.40
N GLN A 27 -10.46 0.72 3.63
CA GLN A 27 -9.20 0.19 3.14
C GLN A 27 -8.27 -0.20 4.29
N GLU A 28 -8.14 0.66 5.28
CA GLU A 28 -7.32 0.40 6.46
C GLU A 28 -7.84 -0.79 7.26
N GLU A 29 -9.13 -0.87 7.50
CA GLU A 29 -9.75 -1.96 8.22
C GLU A 29 -9.56 -3.31 7.52
N ILE A 30 -9.76 -3.34 6.20
CA ILE A 30 -9.56 -4.55 5.39
C ILE A 30 -8.10 -5.00 5.47
N MET A 31 -7.16 -4.09 5.33
CA MET A 31 -5.75 -4.42 5.41
C MET A 31 -5.36 -4.94 6.78
N TRP A 32 -5.89 -4.37 7.84
CA TRP A 32 -5.64 -4.83 9.21
C TRP A 32 -6.17 -6.25 9.44
N VAL A 33 -7.41 -6.51 9.03
CA VAL A 33 -8.02 -7.83 9.19
C VAL A 33 -7.24 -8.88 8.40
N CYS A 34 -6.86 -8.57 7.16
CA CYS A 34 -6.12 -9.50 6.32
C CYS A 34 -4.73 -9.76 6.88
N GLU A 35 -4.06 -8.75 7.39
CA GLU A 35 -2.75 -8.88 8.03
C GLU A 35 -2.84 -9.80 9.25
N ALA A 36 -3.82 -9.59 10.11
CA ALA A 36 -4.03 -10.40 11.30
C ALA A 36 -4.38 -11.86 10.97
N ALA A 37 -5.11 -12.08 9.89
CA ALA A 37 -5.51 -13.42 9.44
C ALA A 37 -4.52 -14.08 8.49
N HIS A 38 -3.41 -13.39 8.15
CA HIS A 38 -2.41 -13.86 7.19
C HIS A 38 -3.00 -14.13 5.80
N ILE A 39 -3.93 -13.28 5.36
CA ILE A 39 -4.57 -13.36 4.04
C ILE A 39 -3.89 -12.38 3.10
N PRO A 40 -3.37 -12.82 1.95
CA PRO A 40 -2.77 -11.92 0.96
C PRO A 40 -3.77 -10.91 0.41
N VAL A 41 -3.34 -9.66 0.25
CA VAL A 41 -4.15 -8.57 -0.28
C VAL A 41 -3.57 -8.10 -1.61
N ILE A 42 -4.44 -7.91 -2.59
CA ILE A 42 -4.09 -7.31 -3.88
C ILE A 42 -4.64 -5.88 -3.88
N TRP A 43 -3.73 -4.91 -3.99
CA TRP A 43 -4.07 -3.49 -4.11
C TRP A 43 -4.41 -3.20 -5.56
N ALA A 44 -5.68 -2.93 -5.85
CA ALA A 44 -6.20 -2.94 -7.21
C ALA A 44 -7.03 -1.71 -7.53
N THR A 45 -7.32 -1.61 -8.80
CA THR A 45 -8.08 -0.61 -9.53
C THR A 45 -7.50 0.81 -9.49
N GLN A 46 -7.30 1.35 -10.69
CA GLN A 46 -6.86 2.74 -10.91
C GLN A 46 -5.51 3.10 -10.29
N VAL A 47 -4.65 2.12 -10.02
CA VAL A 47 -3.31 2.41 -9.52
C VAL A 47 -2.47 3.00 -10.65
N LEU A 48 -1.93 4.19 -10.44
CA LEU A 48 -1.15 4.94 -11.43
C LEU A 48 -1.86 5.07 -12.79
N GLU A 49 -3.18 5.26 -12.77
CA GLU A 49 -4.03 5.27 -13.96
C GLU A 49 -3.60 6.33 -14.97
N ASN A 50 -3.34 7.57 -14.52
CA ASN A 50 -2.91 8.64 -15.41
C ASN A 50 -1.52 8.36 -15.98
N LEU A 51 -0.61 7.82 -15.21
CA LEU A 51 0.71 7.44 -15.69
C LEU A 51 0.61 6.38 -16.78
N VAL A 52 -0.21 5.35 -16.56
CA VAL A 52 -0.39 4.25 -17.52
C VAL A 52 -1.00 4.74 -18.83
N LYS A 53 -1.95 5.67 -18.76
CA LYS A 53 -2.68 6.17 -19.92
C LYS A 53 -1.98 7.31 -20.64
N THR A 54 -1.36 8.23 -19.92
CA THR A 54 -0.85 9.48 -20.50
C THR A 54 0.66 9.65 -20.37
N GLY A 55 1.32 8.85 -19.56
CA GLY A 55 2.74 8.99 -19.28
C GLY A 55 3.09 10.02 -18.21
N LEU A 56 2.08 10.69 -17.62
CA LEU A 56 2.27 11.73 -16.61
C LEU A 56 1.50 11.36 -15.35
N PRO A 57 2.19 11.05 -14.24
CA PRO A 57 1.51 10.72 -12.99
C PRO A 57 1.04 11.98 -12.26
N SER A 58 -0.07 11.86 -11.53
CA SER A 58 -0.48 12.87 -10.58
C SER A 58 0.16 12.61 -9.21
N ARG A 59 0.22 13.64 -8.39
CA ARG A 59 0.75 13.54 -7.03
C ARG A 59 -0.06 12.56 -6.19
N ALA A 60 -1.38 12.59 -6.32
CA ALA A 60 -2.29 11.71 -5.61
C ALA A 60 -2.08 10.24 -5.98
N GLU A 61 -1.81 9.97 -7.26
CA GLU A 61 -1.51 8.60 -7.73
C GLU A 61 -0.23 8.04 -7.11
N ILE A 62 0.79 8.86 -7.00
CA ILE A 62 2.07 8.44 -6.40
C ILE A 62 1.87 8.09 -4.93
N THR A 63 1.17 8.93 -4.18
CA THR A 63 0.86 8.68 -2.78
C THR A 63 0.00 7.42 -2.61
N ASP A 64 -1.00 7.26 -3.46
CA ASP A 64 -1.89 6.11 -3.46
C ASP A 64 -1.13 4.80 -3.76
N ALA A 65 -0.23 4.83 -4.74
CA ALA A 65 0.60 3.68 -5.08
C ALA A 65 1.53 3.29 -3.92
N ALA A 66 2.03 4.28 -3.19
CA ALA A 66 2.88 4.04 -2.02
C ALA A 66 2.14 3.30 -0.90
N MET A 67 0.83 3.53 -0.77
CA MET A 67 0.00 2.79 0.19
C MET A 67 -0.06 1.30 -0.14
N GLY A 68 0.12 0.95 -1.41
CA GLY A 68 0.11 -0.45 -1.86
C GLY A 68 1.29 -1.28 -1.34
N GLU A 69 2.32 -0.65 -0.78
CA GLU A 69 3.45 -1.37 -0.20
C GLU A 69 3.01 -2.33 0.92
N ARG A 70 1.92 -2.02 1.59
CA ARG A 70 1.37 -2.87 2.65
C ARG A 70 0.65 -4.11 2.13
N ALA A 71 0.33 -4.15 0.85
CA ALA A 71 -0.27 -5.32 0.20
C ALA A 71 0.82 -6.23 -0.36
N GLU A 72 0.50 -7.48 -0.61
CA GLU A 72 1.42 -8.45 -1.19
C GLU A 72 1.57 -8.29 -2.70
N CYS A 73 0.60 -7.64 -3.33
CA CYS A 73 0.57 -7.45 -4.78
C CYS A 73 -0.15 -6.17 -5.13
N VAL A 74 0.34 -5.47 -6.15
CA VAL A 74 -0.30 -4.28 -6.70
C VAL A 74 -0.65 -4.56 -8.16
N MET A 75 -1.90 -4.32 -8.54
CA MET A 75 -2.38 -4.54 -9.90
C MET A 75 -2.44 -3.22 -10.67
N LEU A 76 -1.82 -3.22 -11.84
CA LEU A 76 -1.89 -2.10 -12.80
C LEU A 76 -2.82 -2.47 -13.95
N ASN A 77 -3.54 -1.48 -14.48
CA ASN A 77 -4.35 -1.66 -15.66
C ASN A 77 -3.53 -1.53 -16.94
N LYS A 78 -4.09 -1.98 -18.05
CA LYS A 78 -3.46 -1.87 -19.38
C LYS A 78 -3.36 -0.41 -19.82
N GLY A 79 -2.30 -0.09 -20.54
CA GLY A 79 -2.15 1.21 -21.15
C GLY A 79 -0.84 1.32 -21.90
N PRO A 80 -0.69 2.34 -22.77
CA PRO A 80 0.53 2.49 -23.58
C PRO A 80 1.79 2.74 -22.77
N TYR A 81 1.68 3.22 -21.54
CA TYR A 81 2.83 3.53 -20.68
C TYR A 81 2.98 2.53 -19.55
N ILE A 82 2.56 1.29 -19.75
CA ILE A 82 2.60 0.27 -18.69
C ILE A 82 4.02 -0.05 -18.23
N VAL A 83 5.00 -0.03 -19.11
CA VAL A 83 6.39 -0.32 -18.76
C VAL A 83 6.94 0.78 -17.83
N GLU A 84 6.67 2.03 -18.15
CA GLU A 84 7.02 3.17 -17.32
C GLU A 84 6.33 3.11 -15.96
N ALA A 85 5.07 2.71 -15.95
CA ALA A 85 4.30 2.56 -14.72
C ALA A 85 4.89 1.47 -13.81
N VAL A 86 5.28 0.34 -14.37
CA VAL A 86 5.94 -0.74 -13.61
C VAL A 86 7.26 -0.25 -13.00
N THR A 87 8.04 0.50 -13.77
CA THR A 87 9.32 1.06 -13.30
C THR A 87 9.11 2.04 -12.14
N VAL A 88 8.17 2.97 -12.31
CA VAL A 88 7.84 3.97 -11.27
C VAL A 88 7.32 3.27 -10.02
N LEU A 89 6.41 2.32 -10.18
CA LEU A 89 5.85 1.56 -9.06
C LEU A 89 6.93 0.80 -8.30
N THR A 90 7.83 0.12 -9.01
CA THR A 90 8.94 -0.60 -8.40
C THR A 90 9.80 0.33 -7.54
N ASN A 91 10.12 1.50 -8.06
CA ASN A 91 10.90 2.49 -7.33
C ASN A 91 10.17 2.99 -6.08
N ILE A 92 8.88 3.26 -6.19
CA ILE A 92 8.05 3.71 -5.06
C ILE A 92 8.04 2.64 -3.96
N LEU A 93 7.77 1.40 -4.32
CA LEU A 93 7.68 0.30 -3.35
C LEU A 93 9.01 0.04 -2.66
N GLN A 94 10.12 0.09 -3.38
CA GLN A 94 11.45 -0.07 -2.80
C GLN A 94 11.77 1.04 -1.80
N ARG A 95 11.45 2.29 -2.14
CA ARG A 95 11.66 3.42 -1.24
C ARG A 95 10.80 3.33 0.00
N MET A 96 9.55 2.90 -0.13
CA MET A 96 8.65 2.74 1.00
C MET A 96 9.14 1.63 1.94
N GLU A 97 9.62 0.53 1.40
CA GLU A 97 10.19 -0.56 2.18
C GLU A 97 11.40 -0.08 3.00
N GLN A 98 12.33 0.65 2.38
CA GLN A 98 13.49 1.20 3.06
C GLN A 98 13.10 2.20 4.15
N HIS A 99 12.10 3.03 3.87
CA HIS A 99 11.59 4.00 4.83
C HIS A 99 10.99 3.32 6.06
N GLN A 100 10.19 2.28 5.87
CA GLN A 100 9.61 1.50 6.95
C GLN A 100 10.69 0.83 7.81
N TYR A 101 11.71 0.28 7.17
CA TYR A 101 12.82 -0.32 7.87
C TYR A 101 13.54 0.68 8.77
N LYS A 102 13.88 1.86 8.25
CA LYS A 102 14.54 2.92 9.02
C LYS A 102 13.69 3.38 10.19
N LYS A 103 12.41 3.58 9.97
CA LYS A 103 11.47 4.01 11.00
C LYS A 103 11.39 2.99 12.13
N THR A 104 11.27 1.72 11.81
CA THR A 104 11.23 0.65 12.80
C THR A 104 12.52 0.60 13.62
N SER A 105 13.66 0.73 12.99
CA SER A 105 14.95 0.74 13.66
C SER A 105 15.11 1.92 14.62
N GLN A 106 14.66 3.11 14.20
CA GLN A 106 14.69 4.31 15.05
C GLN A 106 13.78 4.18 16.26
N LEU A 107 12.58 3.67 16.09
CA LEU A 107 11.65 3.44 17.18
C LEU A 107 12.19 2.42 18.18
N ARG A 108 12.86 1.40 17.69
CA ARG A 108 13.51 0.41 18.53
C ARG A 108 14.62 1.02 19.38
N ALA A 109 15.46 1.85 18.78
CA ALA A 109 16.54 2.54 19.48
C ALA A 109 16.00 3.45 20.57
N LEU A 110 14.95 4.20 20.30
CA LEU A 110 14.29 5.06 21.27
C LEU A 110 13.71 4.28 22.43
N HIS A 111 13.09 3.16 22.17
CA HIS A 111 12.51 2.30 23.20
C HIS A 111 13.61 1.75 24.15
N ILE A 112 14.72 1.32 23.60
CA ILE A 112 15.87 0.85 24.38
C ILE A 112 16.42 1.98 25.25
N ALA A 113 16.56 3.19 24.71
CA ALA A 113 17.04 4.35 25.43
C ALA A 113 16.13 4.70 26.61
N GLU A 114 14.81 4.71 26.39
CA GLU A 114 13.82 4.95 27.44
C GLU A 114 13.95 3.93 28.57
N HIS A 115 14.12 2.66 28.22
CA HIS A 115 14.26 1.59 29.20
C HIS A 115 15.53 1.76 30.05
N VAL A 116 16.63 2.15 29.44
CA VAL A 116 17.88 2.43 30.17
C VAL A 116 17.70 3.58 31.16
N PHE A 117 17.02 4.66 30.75
CA PHE A 117 16.76 5.79 31.64
C PHE A 117 15.85 5.43 32.82
N GLU A 118 14.92 4.54 32.64
CA GLU A 118 14.06 4.06 33.73
C GLU A 118 14.82 3.26 34.77
N GLU A 119 15.91 2.60 34.41
CA GLU A 119 16.74 1.82 35.33
C GLU A 119 17.77 2.65 36.10
N LEU A 120 17.97 3.89 35.66
CA LEU A 120 18.89 4.80 36.36
C LEU A 120 18.22 5.52 37.53
#